data_5badfe46c1d0abd7b36aa5ba130bbc18
#
_entry.id   5badfe46c1d0abd7b36aa5ba130bbc18
#
_cell.length_a   1.000
_cell.length_b   1.000
_cell.length_c   1.000
_cell.angle_alpha   90.00
_cell.angle_beta   90.00
_cell.angle_gamma   90.00
#
_symmetry.space_group_name_H-M   'P 1'
#
loop_
_entity.id
_entity.type
_entity.pdbx_description
1 polymer ?
#
loop_
_entity_poly.entity_id
_entity_poly.type
_entity_poly.pdbx_seq_one_letter_code
_entity_poly.pdbx_strand_id
1 'polypeptide(L)'
;DANEIKDESIDMSQTSVSYTAQVVRFKNVSIEAQTSGTPKDGYRVNSITYNKNQVQVYGDENALNNLEKIVIPASNINVEDLSEDRVFKFSLDNYIDKSLHILNNSRVEITVKIVPVSSDKIVFNTSDIKVVGLNTGMSYNFIDKTINIDVERNADNTATLDASRITVSASLSDYTTSGEVNVKLDVKLPEGYTLKSKDLTVKAELKSNNSETKAEETATKAGTTNTTER
;
A
#
# COMPACT_ATOMS: atom_id res chain seq x y z
N ASP A 1 31.17 -23.73 -49.77
CA ASP A 1 32.27 -24.18 -50.64
C ASP A 1 33.42 -23.19 -50.51
N ALA A 2 34.52 -23.62 -49.86
CA ALA A 2 35.76 -22.86 -49.80
C ALA A 2 36.54 -23.14 -51.08
N ASN A 3 36.56 -22.20 -51.98
CA ASN A 3 37.43 -22.28 -53.16
C ASN A 3 38.85 -21.91 -52.72
N GLU A 4 39.78 -22.79 -53.00
CA GLU A 4 41.20 -22.53 -52.82
C GLU A 4 41.64 -21.42 -53.79
N ILE A 5 42.16 -20.34 -53.24
CA ILE A 5 42.72 -19.25 -54.07
C ILE A 5 44.15 -19.65 -54.41
N LYS A 6 44.39 -19.96 -55.67
CA LYS A 6 45.74 -20.25 -56.24
C LYS A 6 46.21 -19.05 -57.03
N ASP A 7 46.81 -18.09 -56.32
CA ASP A 7 47.42 -16.93 -56.93
C ASP A 7 48.87 -16.84 -56.44
N GLU A 8 49.82 -17.00 -57.36
CA GLU A 8 51.29 -16.97 -57.08
C GLU A 8 51.79 -15.60 -56.59
N SER A 9 50.94 -14.56 -56.74
CA SER A 9 51.28 -13.21 -56.25
C SER A 9 50.92 -13.01 -54.78
N ILE A 10 50.22 -13.97 -54.12
CA ILE A 10 49.86 -13.92 -52.73
C ILE A 10 50.84 -14.70 -51.85
N ASP A 11 51.71 -13.98 -51.17
CA ASP A 11 52.62 -14.57 -50.17
C ASP A 11 51.90 -14.59 -48.78
N MET A 12 51.58 -15.79 -48.32
CA MET A 12 50.97 -15.99 -47.02
C MET A 12 52.06 -16.31 -45.98
N SER A 13 52.26 -15.41 -45.05
CA SER A 13 53.16 -15.60 -43.92
C SER A 13 52.70 -16.70 -42.92
N GLN A 14 51.41 -17.09 -42.97
CA GLN A 14 50.80 -18.11 -42.16
C GLN A 14 49.71 -18.88 -42.89
N THR A 15 49.90 -20.19 -43.05
CA THR A 15 48.96 -21.07 -43.79
C THR A 15 47.89 -21.74 -42.91
N SER A 16 47.98 -21.59 -41.61
CA SER A 16 46.98 -22.13 -40.66
C SER A 16 46.74 -21.17 -39.52
N VAL A 17 45.48 -21.03 -39.13
CA VAL A 17 45.03 -20.30 -37.94
C VAL A 17 44.36 -21.29 -37.02
N SER A 18 44.90 -21.40 -35.78
CA SER A 18 44.26 -22.17 -34.74
C SER A 18 43.38 -21.27 -33.87
N TYR A 19 42.17 -21.70 -33.61
CA TYR A 19 41.26 -21.03 -32.67
C TYR A 19 40.73 -22.03 -31.65
N THR A 20 40.50 -21.56 -30.42
CA THR A 20 39.83 -22.32 -29.38
C THR A 20 38.46 -21.76 -29.16
N ALA A 21 37.42 -22.55 -29.37
CA ALA A 21 36.06 -22.19 -29.07
C ALA A 21 35.69 -22.78 -27.72
N GLN A 22 35.27 -21.94 -26.78
CA GLN A 22 34.73 -22.37 -25.53
C GLN A 22 33.20 -22.32 -25.57
N VAL A 23 32.55 -23.46 -25.28
CA VAL A 23 31.11 -23.53 -25.15
C VAL A 23 30.75 -23.26 -23.67
N VAL A 24 29.95 -22.25 -23.45
CA VAL A 24 29.48 -21.89 -22.12
C VAL A 24 27.96 -22.05 -22.02
N ARG A 25 27.48 -22.47 -20.84
CA ARG A 25 26.05 -22.44 -20.52
C ARG A 25 25.68 -21.06 -20.03
N PHE A 26 24.48 -20.61 -20.35
CA PHE A 26 23.92 -19.38 -19.83
C PHE A 26 22.57 -19.62 -19.17
N LYS A 27 22.22 -18.76 -18.24
CA LYS A 27 20.94 -18.72 -17.51
C LYS A 27 20.29 -17.35 -17.72
N ASN A 28 18.97 -17.33 -17.98
CA ASN A 28 18.19 -16.11 -17.96
C ASN A 28 17.89 -15.76 -16.52
N VAL A 29 18.31 -14.57 -16.07
CA VAL A 29 18.18 -14.11 -14.69
C VAL A 29 17.38 -12.81 -14.68
N SER A 30 16.35 -12.75 -13.82
CA SER A 30 15.54 -11.55 -13.65
C SER A 30 16.25 -10.48 -12.83
N ILE A 31 15.89 -9.22 -13.11
CA ILE A 31 16.40 -8.06 -12.37
C ILE A 31 15.29 -7.57 -11.45
N GLU A 32 15.62 -7.34 -10.18
CA GLU A 32 14.74 -6.75 -9.19
C GLU A 32 15.40 -5.52 -8.57
N ALA A 33 14.63 -4.46 -8.37
CA ALA A 33 15.08 -3.24 -7.75
C ALA A 33 14.15 -2.83 -6.63
N GLN A 34 14.72 -2.31 -5.56
CA GLN A 34 14.01 -1.77 -4.42
C GLN A 34 14.37 -0.30 -4.24
N THR A 35 13.44 0.51 -3.74
CA THR A 35 13.66 1.92 -3.45
C THR A 35 13.84 2.18 -1.97
N SER A 36 14.58 3.23 -1.61
CA SER A 36 14.69 3.78 -0.26
C SER A 36 14.23 5.23 -0.23
N GLY A 37 13.88 5.70 0.97
CA GLY A 37 13.40 7.06 1.17
C GLY A 37 11.90 7.21 0.88
N THR A 38 11.41 8.43 1.10
CA THR A 38 10.02 8.81 0.90
C THR A 38 9.96 9.95 -0.11
N PRO A 39 9.13 9.87 -1.16
CA PRO A 39 8.92 11.00 -2.05
C PRO A 39 8.44 12.24 -1.30
N LYS A 40 8.58 13.40 -1.94
CA LYS A 40 8.11 14.66 -1.41
C LYS A 40 6.65 14.57 -0.97
N ASP A 41 6.30 15.31 0.10
CA ASP A 41 4.92 15.40 0.57
C ASP A 41 3.94 15.69 -0.56
N GLY A 42 2.86 14.88 -0.64
CA GLY A 42 1.89 14.94 -1.72
C GLY A 42 2.29 14.17 -2.99
N TYR A 43 3.37 13.37 -2.93
CA TYR A 43 3.81 12.49 -4.03
C TYR A 43 4.01 11.06 -3.55
N ARG A 44 3.98 10.11 -4.48
CA ARG A 44 4.27 8.69 -4.22
C ARG A 44 4.94 8.01 -5.39
N VAL A 45 5.63 6.92 -5.11
CA VAL A 45 6.08 6.01 -6.17
C VAL A 45 4.85 5.31 -6.78
N ASN A 46 4.68 5.44 -8.08
CA ASN A 46 3.62 4.78 -8.82
C ASN A 46 4.07 3.42 -9.36
N SER A 47 5.23 3.39 -10.02
CA SER A 47 5.78 2.16 -10.60
C SER A 47 7.29 2.25 -10.76
N ILE A 48 7.91 1.08 -10.84
CA ILE A 48 9.32 0.92 -11.21
C ILE A 48 9.34 0.14 -12.52
N THR A 49 9.93 0.72 -13.54
CA THR A 49 10.01 0.12 -14.87
C THR A 49 11.47 -0.03 -15.30
N TYR A 50 11.73 -1.04 -16.13
CA TYR A 50 13.06 -1.40 -16.58
C TYR A 50 13.13 -1.36 -18.10
N ASN A 51 14.25 -0.88 -18.67
CA ASN A 51 14.48 -1.02 -20.13
C ASN A 51 14.69 -2.49 -20.55
N LYS A 52 15.11 -3.34 -19.60
CA LYS A 52 15.15 -4.81 -19.68
C LYS A 52 14.97 -5.41 -18.30
N ASN A 53 14.14 -6.42 -18.18
CA ASN A 53 13.82 -7.09 -16.92
C ASN A 53 14.58 -8.41 -16.70
N GLN A 54 15.32 -8.88 -17.70
CA GLN A 54 16.13 -10.09 -17.66
C GLN A 54 17.43 -9.88 -18.44
N VAL A 55 18.47 -10.63 -18.04
CA VAL A 55 19.75 -10.73 -18.70
C VAL A 55 20.21 -12.18 -18.76
N GLN A 56 21.08 -12.48 -19.72
CA GLN A 56 21.75 -13.77 -19.83
C GLN A 56 23.07 -13.72 -19.07
N VAL A 57 23.26 -14.64 -18.13
CA VAL A 57 24.46 -14.74 -17.30
C VAL A 57 25.11 -16.08 -17.55
N TYR A 58 26.45 -16.10 -17.65
CA TYR A 58 27.27 -17.28 -17.80
C TYR A 58 28.50 -17.20 -16.88
N GLY A 59 29.17 -18.32 -16.63
CA GLY A 59 30.38 -18.38 -15.81
C GLY A 59 30.47 -19.67 -15.02
N ASP A 60 30.96 -19.59 -13.79
CA ASP A 60 31.05 -20.74 -12.87
C ASP A 60 29.70 -21.41 -12.65
N GLU A 61 29.67 -22.74 -12.78
CA GLU A 61 28.42 -23.49 -12.76
C GLU A 61 27.73 -23.43 -11.39
N ASN A 62 28.49 -23.47 -10.28
CA ASN A 62 27.93 -23.42 -8.95
C ASN A 62 27.35 -22.04 -8.65
N ALA A 63 28.08 -20.97 -9.00
CA ALA A 63 27.63 -19.61 -8.84
C ALA A 63 26.39 -19.34 -9.71
N LEU A 64 26.35 -19.87 -10.93
CA LEU A 64 25.22 -19.72 -11.85
C LEU A 64 23.97 -20.44 -11.36
N ASN A 65 24.11 -21.64 -10.80
CA ASN A 65 23.00 -22.41 -10.24
C ASN A 65 22.38 -21.69 -9.03
N ASN A 66 23.18 -21.05 -8.19
CA ASN A 66 22.76 -20.32 -7.00
C ASN A 66 22.21 -18.92 -7.30
N LEU A 67 22.44 -18.38 -8.49
CA LEU A 67 21.94 -17.06 -8.87
C LEU A 67 20.47 -17.14 -9.29
N GLU A 68 19.54 -16.79 -8.40
CA GLU A 68 18.10 -16.78 -8.72
C GLU A 68 17.67 -15.48 -9.41
N LYS A 69 18.15 -14.34 -8.92
CA LYS A 69 17.84 -13.00 -9.42
C LYS A 69 18.99 -12.03 -9.14
N ILE A 70 19.08 -10.97 -9.92
CA ILE A 70 20.00 -9.86 -9.67
C ILE A 70 19.22 -8.77 -8.93
N VAL A 71 19.62 -8.50 -7.67
CA VAL A 71 18.94 -7.50 -6.83
C VAL A 71 19.77 -6.22 -6.78
N ILE A 72 19.17 -5.10 -7.17
CA ILE A 72 19.72 -3.77 -6.96
C ILE A 72 19.21 -3.26 -5.61
N PRO A 73 20.09 -3.06 -4.61
CA PRO A 73 19.67 -2.68 -3.25
C PRO A 73 18.94 -1.35 -3.21
N ALA A 74 18.00 -1.21 -2.27
CA ALA A 74 17.24 0.01 -2.05
C ALA A 74 18.11 1.26 -1.83
N SER A 75 19.27 1.10 -1.17
CA SER A 75 20.23 2.19 -0.95
C SER A 75 20.75 2.87 -2.22
N ASN A 76 20.66 2.17 -3.35
CA ASN A 76 21.13 2.68 -4.64
C ASN A 76 20.04 3.43 -5.43
N ILE A 77 18.78 3.31 -5.02
CA ILE A 77 17.64 3.96 -5.63
C ILE A 77 16.91 4.77 -4.56
N ASN A 78 17.48 5.94 -4.25
CA ASN A 78 16.88 6.84 -3.27
C ASN A 78 15.84 7.73 -3.95
N VAL A 79 14.60 7.69 -3.42
CA VAL A 79 13.46 8.49 -3.87
C VAL A 79 13.12 9.63 -2.92
N GLU A 80 13.97 9.89 -1.93
CA GLU A 80 13.77 10.96 -0.94
C GLU A 80 13.53 12.30 -1.63
N ASP A 81 12.47 13.01 -1.22
CA ASP A 81 12.06 14.33 -1.72
C ASP A 81 11.79 14.41 -3.24
N LEU A 82 11.67 13.28 -3.95
CA LEU A 82 11.35 13.31 -5.38
C LEU A 82 9.88 13.69 -5.61
N SER A 83 9.67 14.60 -6.57
CA SER A 83 8.35 15.01 -7.08
C SER A 83 8.17 14.75 -8.58
N GLU A 84 9.19 14.17 -9.22
CA GLU A 84 9.23 13.88 -10.67
C GLU A 84 9.83 12.51 -10.90
N ASP A 85 9.56 11.94 -12.09
CA ASP A 85 10.15 10.69 -12.54
C ASP A 85 11.68 10.76 -12.53
N ARG A 86 12.33 9.69 -12.12
CA ARG A 86 13.79 9.61 -12.12
C ARG A 86 14.31 8.33 -12.75
N VAL A 87 15.33 8.49 -13.59
CA VAL A 87 16.03 7.37 -14.24
C VAL A 87 17.35 7.11 -13.52
N PHE A 88 17.53 5.87 -13.09
CA PHE A 88 18.78 5.37 -12.51
C PHE A 88 19.44 4.41 -13.48
N LYS A 89 20.78 4.49 -13.62
CA LYS A 89 21.56 3.67 -14.54
C LYS A 89 22.59 2.86 -13.76
N PHE A 90 22.58 1.55 -13.98
CA PHE A 90 23.46 0.62 -13.29
C PHE A 90 24.21 -0.28 -14.25
N SER A 91 25.43 -0.71 -13.85
CA SER A 91 26.09 -1.86 -14.43
C SER A 91 25.80 -3.06 -13.56
N LEU A 92 25.15 -4.07 -14.11
CA LEU A 92 24.73 -5.27 -13.38
C LEU A 92 25.92 -6.13 -12.94
N ASP A 93 27.09 -5.96 -13.54
CA ASP A 93 28.33 -6.65 -13.15
C ASP A 93 28.70 -6.38 -11.69
N ASN A 94 28.24 -5.25 -11.13
CA ASN A 94 28.49 -4.90 -9.72
C ASN A 94 27.60 -5.67 -8.73
N TYR A 95 26.61 -6.41 -9.22
CA TYR A 95 25.57 -7.08 -8.42
C TYR A 95 25.54 -8.60 -8.60
N ILE A 96 26.55 -9.16 -9.29
CA ILE A 96 26.75 -10.59 -9.47
C ILE A 96 28.12 -11.01 -8.95
N ASP A 97 28.31 -12.31 -8.74
CA ASP A 97 29.61 -12.85 -8.38
C ASP A 97 30.66 -12.59 -9.46
N LYS A 98 31.91 -12.39 -9.06
CA LYS A 98 33.04 -12.10 -10.00
C LYS A 98 33.34 -13.22 -10.98
N SER A 99 32.94 -14.45 -10.66
CA SER A 99 33.06 -15.62 -11.54
C SER A 99 31.96 -15.69 -12.61
N LEU A 100 30.97 -14.78 -12.54
CA LEU A 100 29.86 -14.68 -13.48
C LEU A 100 30.02 -13.48 -14.40
N HIS A 101 29.50 -13.61 -15.61
CA HIS A 101 29.56 -12.59 -16.64
C HIS A 101 28.20 -12.43 -17.32
N ILE A 102 27.85 -11.20 -17.68
CA ILE A 102 26.62 -10.90 -18.40
C ILE A 102 26.91 -10.93 -19.91
N LEU A 103 26.12 -11.73 -20.61
CA LEU A 103 26.21 -11.79 -22.07
C LEU A 103 25.63 -10.49 -22.67
N ASN A 104 26.36 -9.92 -23.61
CA ASN A 104 26.03 -8.64 -24.27
C ASN A 104 26.18 -7.43 -23.33
N ASN A 105 25.12 -6.63 -23.19
CA ASN A 105 25.17 -5.38 -22.43
C ASN A 105 24.71 -5.56 -20.99
N SER A 106 25.61 -5.30 -20.03
CA SER A 106 25.32 -5.34 -18.58
C SER A 106 24.63 -4.09 -18.04
N ARG A 107 24.45 -3.02 -18.84
CA ARG A 107 23.80 -1.80 -18.38
C ARG A 107 22.30 -1.95 -18.35
N VAL A 108 21.68 -1.49 -17.26
CA VAL A 108 20.23 -1.40 -17.09
C VAL A 108 19.84 0.04 -16.73
N GLU A 109 18.73 0.49 -17.28
CA GLU A 109 18.07 1.74 -16.91
C GLU A 109 16.78 1.41 -16.18
N ILE A 110 16.61 1.98 -14.99
CA ILE A 110 15.45 1.81 -14.13
C ILE A 110 14.79 3.17 -13.96
N THR A 111 13.56 3.26 -14.41
CA THR A 111 12.74 4.47 -14.24
C THR A 111 11.80 4.28 -13.06
N VAL A 112 11.95 5.14 -12.07
CA VAL A 112 10.99 5.25 -10.96
C VAL A 112 10.00 6.36 -11.32
N LYS A 113 8.73 5.98 -11.47
CA LYS A 113 7.65 6.92 -11.74
C LYS A 113 7.11 7.50 -10.45
N ILE A 114 7.10 8.83 -10.36
CA ILE A 114 6.60 9.59 -9.23
C ILE A 114 5.34 10.35 -9.68
N VAL A 115 4.26 10.21 -8.94
CA VAL A 115 2.99 10.84 -9.26
C VAL A 115 2.47 11.64 -8.06
N PRO A 116 1.75 12.74 -8.29
CA PRO A 116 1.09 13.45 -7.21
C PRO A 116 0.00 12.59 -6.59
N VAL A 117 -0.19 12.74 -5.29
CA VAL A 117 -1.26 12.12 -4.53
C VAL A 117 -2.43 13.11 -4.49
N SER A 118 -3.57 12.71 -5.03
CA SER A 118 -4.80 13.47 -4.88
C SER A 118 -5.50 13.02 -3.60
N SER A 119 -5.78 13.96 -2.69
CA SER A 119 -6.58 13.69 -1.50
C SER A 119 -7.91 14.42 -1.58
N ASP A 120 -8.98 13.71 -1.27
CA ASP A 120 -10.33 14.25 -1.17
C ASP A 120 -10.79 14.22 0.29
N LYS A 121 -11.53 15.26 0.70
CA LYS A 121 -12.21 15.29 1.99
C LYS A 121 -13.68 15.04 1.78
N ILE A 122 -14.18 13.93 2.32
CA ILE A 122 -15.58 13.52 2.20
C ILE A 122 -16.29 13.83 3.51
N VAL A 123 -17.37 14.59 3.41
CA VAL A 123 -18.30 14.81 4.54
C VAL A 123 -19.29 13.66 4.55
N PHE A 124 -19.31 12.88 5.65
CA PHE A 124 -20.20 11.74 5.82
C PHE A 124 -21.18 12.00 6.95
N ASN A 125 -22.48 11.75 6.73
CA ASN A 125 -23.51 11.93 7.73
C ASN A 125 -23.45 10.80 8.75
N THR A 126 -23.51 11.14 10.04
CA THR A 126 -23.50 10.14 11.11
C THR A 126 -24.78 9.29 11.16
N SER A 127 -25.88 9.79 10.58
CA SER A 127 -27.11 9.00 10.39
C SER A 127 -26.93 7.76 9.51
N ASP A 128 -25.93 7.77 8.63
CA ASP A 128 -25.68 6.71 7.67
C ASP A 128 -24.66 5.68 8.19
N ILE A 129 -24.16 5.86 9.43
CA ILE A 129 -23.26 4.91 10.10
C ILE A 129 -24.02 3.64 10.46
N LYS A 130 -23.50 2.50 10.03
CA LYS A 130 -24.01 1.17 10.41
C LYS A 130 -23.57 0.82 11.81
N VAL A 131 -24.50 0.84 12.76
CA VAL A 131 -24.21 0.46 14.14
C VAL A 131 -24.42 -1.04 14.32
N VAL A 132 -23.47 -1.71 14.98
CA VAL A 132 -23.52 -3.14 15.31
C VAL A 132 -23.21 -3.34 16.79
N GLY A 133 -23.74 -4.40 17.38
CA GLY A 133 -23.41 -4.81 18.74
C GLY A 133 -23.97 -3.90 19.84
N LEU A 134 -25.05 -3.15 19.59
CA LEU A 134 -25.72 -2.40 20.68
C LEU A 134 -26.28 -3.38 21.70
N ASN A 135 -25.93 -3.17 22.99
CA ASN A 135 -26.38 -4.01 24.08
C ASN A 135 -27.90 -3.87 24.31
N THR A 136 -28.53 -4.97 24.65
CA THR A 136 -29.99 -5.00 24.97
C THR A 136 -30.32 -4.02 26.10
N GLY A 137 -31.35 -3.21 25.94
CA GLY A 137 -31.73 -2.19 26.89
C GLY A 137 -30.94 -0.90 26.86
N MET A 138 -30.09 -0.73 25.83
CA MET A 138 -29.38 0.51 25.56
C MET A 138 -29.95 1.19 24.30
N SER A 139 -29.82 2.51 24.28
CA SER A 139 -30.06 3.35 23.12
C SER A 139 -28.84 4.25 22.89
N TYR A 140 -28.65 4.73 21.67
CA TYR A 140 -27.56 5.62 21.34
C TYR A 140 -28.07 6.82 20.51
N ASN A 141 -27.32 7.90 20.58
CA ASN A 141 -27.47 9.06 19.70
C ASN A 141 -26.11 9.62 19.38
N PHE A 142 -25.78 9.79 18.09
CA PHE A 142 -24.55 10.48 17.71
C PHE A 142 -24.71 11.97 17.95
N ILE A 143 -23.74 12.55 18.69
CA ILE A 143 -23.73 13.99 19.00
C ILE A 143 -23.31 14.77 17.75
N ASP A 144 -22.26 14.29 17.09
CA ASP A 144 -21.80 14.88 15.83
C ASP A 144 -22.80 14.54 14.70
N LYS A 145 -23.12 15.51 13.87
CA LYS A 145 -24.03 15.33 12.71
C LYS A 145 -23.28 14.79 11.49
N THR A 146 -22.01 15.14 11.38
CA THR A 146 -21.14 14.75 10.25
C THR A 146 -19.74 14.43 10.74
N ILE A 147 -19.04 13.61 10.00
CA ILE A 147 -17.62 13.35 10.15
C ILE A 147 -16.89 13.66 8.83
N ASN A 148 -15.61 14.04 8.94
CA ASN A 148 -14.76 14.24 7.78
C ASN A 148 -13.88 12.99 7.58
N ILE A 149 -13.91 12.43 6.39
CA ILE A 149 -13.10 11.28 6.00
C ILE A 149 -12.11 11.75 4.94
N ASP A 150 -10.83 11.77 5.29
CA ASP A 150 -9.78 12.12 4.35
C ASP A 150 -9.35 10.85 3.61
N VAL A 151 -9.44 10.88 2.29
CA VAL A 151 -9.10 9.76 1.42
C VAL A 151 -8.04 10.16 0.41
N GLU A 152 -7.19 9.22 0.08
CA GLU A 152 -6.18 9.33 -0.93
C GLU A 152 -6.63 8.56 -2.17
N ARG A 153 -6.52 9.17 -3.34
CA ARG A 153 -6.88 8.59 -4.62
C ARG A 153 -5.66 7.97 -5.28
N ASN A 154 -5.80 6.76 -5.78
CA ASN A 154 -4.76 6.15 -6.61
C ASN A 154 -4.57 6.94 -7.91
N ALA A 155 -3.34 7.05 -8.41
CA ALA A 155 -3.00 7.90 -9.55
C ALA A 155 -3.82 7.61 -10.82
N ASP A 156 -4.16 6.35 -11.03
CA ASP A 156 -4.91 5.91 -12.22
C ASP A 156 -6.44 6.07 -12.06
N ASN A 157 -6.91 6.45 -10.86
CA ASN A 157 -8.32 6.61 -10.59
C ASN A 157 -8.74 8.08 -10.76
N THR A 158 -9.46 8.38 -11.83
CA THR A 158 -10.00 9.72 -12.14
C THR A 158 -11.42 9.94 -11.60
N ALA A 159 -12.05 8.89 -11.04
CA ALA A 159 -13.42 8.99 -10.54
C ALA A 159 -13.49 9.82 -9.26
N THR A 160 -14.53 10.60 -9.10
CA THR A 160 -14.84 11.31 -7.85
C THR A 160 -15.46 10.33 -6.87
N LEU A 161 -15.02 10.37 -5.61
CA LEU A 161 -15.59 9.56 -4.55
C LEU A 161 -16.81 10.28 -3.96
N ASP A 162 -17.95 9.63 -4.02
CA ASP A 162 -19.17 10.07 -3.36
C ASP A 162 -19.36 9.34 -2.02
N ALA A 163 -19.94 10.03 -1.03
CA ALA A 163 -20.22 9.46 0.29
C ALA A 163 -21.07 8.18 0.24
N SER A 164 -21.98 8.05 -0.73
CA SER A 164 -22.84 6.88 -0.93
C SER A 164 -22.06 5.59 -1.26
N ARG A 165 -20.82 5.71 -1.73
CA ARG A 165 -19.94 4.59 -2.06
C ARG A 165 -19.05 4.16 -0.88
N ILE A 166 -19.12 4.86 0.24
CA ILE A 166 -18.38 4.60 1.46
C ILE A 166 -19.27 3.83 2.42
N THR A 167 -18.74 2.81 3.06
CA THR A 167 -19.43 2.15 4.18
C THR A 167 -18.70 2.48 5.47
N VAL A 168 -19.40 3.10 6.40
CA VAL A 168 -18.89 3.39 7.75
C VAL A 168 -19.66 2.56 8.75
N SER A 169 -18.97 1.89 9.65
CA SER A 169 -19.56 1.10 10.72
C SER A 169 -18.97 1.43 12.09
N ALA A 170 -19.79 1.31 13.11
CA ALA A 170 -19.44 1.52 14.51
C ALA A 170 -19.87 0.32 15.35
N SER A 171 -18.96 -0.26 16.12
CA SER A 171 -19.30 -1.32 17.09
C SER A 171 -19.57 -0.70 18.46
N LEU A 172 -20.73 -1.01 19.03
CA LEU A 172 -21.10 -0.59 20.36
C LEU A 172 -21.09 -1.75 21.38
N SER A 173 -20.58 -2.93 21.03
CA SER A 173 -20.54 -4.13 21.88
C SER A 173 -19.80 -3.93 23.19
N ASP A 174 -18.76 -3.10 23.19
CA ASP A 174 -17.89 -2.87 24.35
C ASP A 174 -18.43 -1.80 25.31
N TYR A 175 -19.51 -1.13 24.92
CA TYR A 175 -20.10 -0.03 25.71
C TYR A 175 -21.36 -0.52 26.44
N THR A 176 -21.23 -0.73 27.76
CA THR A 176 -22.29 -1.28 28.62
C THR A 176 -22.89 -0.28 29.58
N THR A 177 -22.34 0.94 29.66
CA THR A 177 -22.75 1.99 30.60
C THR A 177 -23.27 3.22 29.87
N SER A 178 -24.20 3.95 30.50
CA SER A 178 -24.70 5.23 29.98
C SER A 178 -23.65 6.31 30.11
N GLY A 179 -23.62 7.25 29.14
CA GLY A 179 -22.73 8.40 29.13
C GLY A 179 -22.25 8.74 27.72
N GLU A 180 -21.43 9.79 27.62
CA GLU A 180 -20.77 10.17 26.37
C GLU A 180 -19.53 9.31 26.15
N VAL A 181 -19.38 8.79 24.94
CA VAL A 181 -18.27 7.95 24.52
C VAL A 181 -17.76 8.35 23.15
N ASN A 182 -16.47 8.14 22.91
CA ASN A 182 -15.89 8.23 21.58
C ASN A 182 -15.85 6.83 20.97
N VAL A 183 -16.68 6.61 19.95
CA VAL A 183 -16.79 5.31 19.28
C VAL A 183 -15.85 5.28 18.08
N LYS A 184 -15.01 4.27 18.01
CA LYS A 184 -14.12 4.05 16.84
C LYS A 184 -14.94 3.61 15.65
N LEU A 185 -14.58 4.17 14.47
CA LEU A 185 -15.24 3.88 13.21
C LEU A 185 -14.37 2.98 12.34
N ASP A 186 -15.01 2.01 11.70
CA ASP A 186 -14.44 1.21 10.62
C ASP A 186 -14.97 1.74 9.29
N VAL A 187 -14.05 2.09 8.38
CA VAL A 187 -14.37 2.71 7.09
C VAL A 187 -13.92 1.79 5.96
N LYS A 188 -14.87 1.38 5.12
CA LYS A 188 -14.61 0.60 3.90
C LYS A 188 -14.77 1.50 2.68
N LEU A 189 -13.69 1.63 1.94
CA LEU A 189 -13.62 2.41 0.69
C LEU A 189 -13.72 1.48 -0.52
N PRO A 190 -14.22 1.99 -1.66
CA PRO A 190 -14.15 1.26 -2.92
C PRO A 190 -12.71 1.16 -3.43
N GLU A 191 -12.50 0.30 -4.41
CA GLU A 191 -11.20 0.12 -5.06
C GLU A 191 -10.69 1.44 -5.66
N GLY A 192 -9.38 1.66 -5.57
CA GLY A 192 -8.71 2.86 -6.05
C GLY A 192 -8.67 4.02 -5.05
N TYR A 193 -9.10 3.81 -3.80
CA TYR A 193 -9.02 4.79 -2.72
C TYR A 193 -8.37 4.18 -1.47
N THR A 194 -7.65 5.01 -0.74
CA THR A 194 -6.99 4.63 0.52
C THR A 194 -7.39 5.61 1.62
N LEU A 195 -7.71 5.11 2.81
CA LEU A 195 -8.03 5.93 3.97
C LEU A 195 -6.77 6.61 4.50
N LYS A 196 -6.78 7.94 4.55
CA LYS A 196 -5.69 8.74 5.13
C LYS A 196 -5.91 9.04 6.62
N SER A 197 -7.18 9.23 7.01
CA SER A 197 -7.54 9.48 8.41
C SER A 197 -7.22 8.26 9.28
N LYS A 198 -6.34 8.44 10.26
CA LYS A 198 -6.05 7.42 11.29
C LYS A 198 -7.01 7.66 12.45
N ASP A 199 -7.54 6.56 13.04
CA ASP A 199 -8.34 6.58 14.27
C ASP A 199 -9.57 7.51 14.21
N LEU A 200 -10.37 7.38 13.14
CA LEU A 200 -11.66 8.06 13.05
C LEU A 200 -12.57 7.63 14.21
N THR A 201 -13.10 8.62 14.92
CA THR A 201 -14.05 8.43 16.01
C THR A 201 -15.25 9.35 15.83
N VAL A 202 -16.38 8.96 16.44
CA VAL A 202 -17.59 9.78 16.56
C VAL A 202 -18.03 9.83 18.01
N LYS A 203 -18.48 10.98 18.48
CA LYS A 203 -19.07 11.10 19.79
C LYS A 203 -20.51 10.58 19.79
N ALA A 204 -20.80 9.68 20.72
CA ALA A 204 -22.12 9.13 20.95
C ALA A 204 -22.54 9.29 22.40
N GLU A 205 -23.79 9.61 22.63
CA GLU A 205 -24.45 9.52 23.92
C GLU A 205 -25.17 8.18 24.02
N LEU A 206 -24.86 7.41 25.03
CA LEU A 206 -25.50 6.12 25.37
C LEU A 206 -26.44 6.29 26.51
N LYS A 207 -27.66 5.73 26.45
CA LYS A 207 -28.66 5.74 27.47
C LYS A 207 -29.17 4.33 27.78
N SER A 208 -29.35 4.02 29.07
CA SER A 208 -30.01 2.79 29.50
C SER A 208 -31.52 3.03 29.50
N ASN A 209 -32.26 2.19 28.80
CA ASN A 209 -33.73 2.25 28.75
C ASN A 209 -34.39 1.74 30.06
N ASN A 210 -33.58 1.28 31.03
CA ASN A 210 -34.07 0.71 32.29
C ASN A 210 -34.23 1.75 33.39
N SER A 211 -34.10 3.07 33.11
CA SER A 211 -34.09 4.12 34.14
C SER A 211 -35.46 4.81 34.39
N GLU A 212 -36.54 4.44 33.69
CA GLU A 212 -37.79 5.17 33.77
C GLU A 212 -38.90 4.51 34.61
N THR A 213 -38.62 3.47 35.43
CA THR A 213 -39.67 2.82 36.26
C THR A 213 -39.43 2.93 37.75
N LYS A 214 -38.87 4.05 38.26
CA LYS A 214 -38.73 4.21 39.71
C LYS A 214 -38.86 5.66 40.20
N ALA A 215 -39.93 6.35 39.82
CA ALA A 215 -40.22 7.67 40.37
C ALA A 215 -41.75 7.96 40.54
N GLU A 216 -42.63 6.93 40.66
CA GLU A 216 -44.07 7.20 40.86
C GLU A 216 -44.73 6.21 41.82
N GLU A 217 -44.11 5.96 42.98
CA GLU A 217 -44.78 5.18 44.08
C GLU A 217 -44.28 5.57 45.44
N THR A 218 -44.42 6.86 45.83
CA THR A 218 -44.36 7.28 47.26
C THR A 218 -45.03 8.63 47.48
N ALA A 219 -46.34 8.73 47.18
CA ALA A 219 -47.12 9.86 47.69
C ALA A 219 -48.61 9.49 47.86
N THR A 220 -48.92 8.46 48.61
CA THR A 220 -50.31 8.31 49.12
C THR A 220 -50.31 7.43 50.37
N LYS A 221 -49.96 7.98 51.52
CA LYS A 221 -50.45 7.52 52.87
C LYS A 221 -49.90 8.40 53.96
N ALA A 222 -50.59 9.48 54.26
CA ALA A 222 -50.66 10.01 55.65
C ALA A 222 -51.78 11.05 55.73
N GLY A 223 -52.76 10.78 56.48
CA GLY A 223 -53.64 11.82 56.98
C GLY A 223 -55.13 11.51 57.08
N THR A 224 -55.50 10.46 57.79
CA THR A 224 -56.83 10.46 58.42
C THR A 224 -56.63 10.16 59.89
N THR A 225 -56.76 11.13 60.74
CA THR A 225 -57.09 10.99 62.14
C THR A 225 -58.10 12.08 62.52
N ASN A 226 -59.27 11.69 62.61
CA ASN A 226 -60.31 11.80 63.62
C ASN A 226 -60.08 12.81 64.74
N THR A 227 -61.06 13.67 64.99
CA THR A 227 -61.45 14.07 66.33
C THR A 227 -62.93 14.38 66.38
N THR A 228 -63.60 13.53 67.11
CA THR A 228 -64.93 13.67 67.61
C THR A 228 -64.88 14.53 68.92
N GLU A 229 -66.04 15.14 69.24
CA GLU A 229 -66.58 15.67 70.45
C GLU A 229 -66.71 17.18 70.51
N ARG A 230 -67.84 17.71 70.63
CA ARG A 230 -69.02 17.65 71.45
C ARG A 230 -70.02 18.66 70.97
#